data_50d6a06c3dbc10a8c85e284a43ae2bf6
#
_entry.id   50d6a06c3dbc10a8c85e284a43ae2bf6
#
_cell.length_a   1.000
_cell.length_b   1.000
_cell.length_c   1.000
_cell.angle_alpha   90.00
_cell.angle_beta   90.00
_cell.angle_gamma   90.00
#
_symmetry.space_group_name_H-M   'P 1'
#
loop_
_entity.id
_entity.type
_entity.pdbx_description
1 polymer ?
#
loop_
_entity_poly.entity_id
_entity_poly.type
_entity_poly.pdbx_seq_one_letter_code
_entity_poly.pdbx_strand_id
1 'polypeptide(L)'
;SYQWFKDGIKIPGATQDVCIIAQAVLNDTGSYWVQAANNCSQIRSDAAVLEIVALPKIHLPPASQKVCEGATAMFSVQAESSEALSYQWFKDGIEIYEATADAYTIPATRKFDTGNYSVQVRNSCGSIESKAAFLEVVSMPKILVPPMSQRVCLGDAATFFVQASSSEPLSYQWLKNGKMIQGATADTYNIPAANISDTASYSVQIRDGCNLIESDAANLQTIGVPAISLQPASQIVCQGTPVTFNAQAISDDPLSYQWFKDGVEIQGATAEAYTIQNAIPGDKGSYYVQVKNSCGQTESEAANLDIIALPEISVQPNSQKVCEGSTATFTVLAKSTQPLTYQWIKGGNIIPGANSEELTIFDANIKDMCEYRVTISNGCGFIDSNAVSLIVERPPGDVEIEPDCLIADAGETLAFILKGTAVEANSYQWEKNGEIIPGEVSPSLIIPNPRPSDSGGYRLTVSNGCGSNKSKMSVLRVVEDSTKVDPCLNPQSPCCNSS
;
A
#
# COMPACT_ATOMS: atom_id res chain seq x y z
N SER A 1 23.11 110.25 -69.49
CA SER A 1 22.40 109.03 -69.60
C SER A 1 23.11 107.93 -68.82
N TYR A 2 22.37 106.98 -68.33
CA TYR A 2 22.88 105.78 -67.64
C TYR A 2 22.56 104.55 -68.48
N GLN A 3 23.38 103.50 -68.29
CA GLN A 3 23.14 102.16 -68.82
C GLN A 3 23.75 101.12 -67.87
N TRP A 4 22.93 100.21 -67.37
CA TRP A 4 23.39 99.17 -66.52
C TRP A 4 23.77 97.90 -67.33
N PHE A 5 24.75 97.18 -66.78
CA PHE A 5 25.28 95.95 -67.37
C PHE A 5 25.28 94.84 -66.29
N LYS A 6 25.01 93.64 -66.70
CA LYS A 6 25.18 92.41 -65.92
C LYS A 6 26.18 91.50 -66.63
N ASP A 7 27.27 91.11 -65.93
CA ASP A 7 28.31 90.21 -66.47
C ASP A 7 28.88 90.74 -67.82
N GLY A 8 28.96 92.03 -67.98
CA GLY A 8 29.40 92.67 -69.19
C GLY A 8 28.38 92.84 -70.32
N ILE A 9 27.19 92.30 -70.13
CA ILE A 9 26.08 92.36 -71.10
C ILE A 9 25.15 93.52 -70.68
N LYS A 10 24.77 94.31 -71.66
CA LYS A 10 23.85 95.43 -71.47
C LYS A 10 22.49 94.94 -71.03
N ILE A 11 21.91 95.50 -69.92
CA ILE A 11 20.56 95.21 -69.49
C ILE A 11 19.60 96.10 -70.29
N PRO A 12 18.73 95.53 -71.13
CA PRO A 12 17.81 96.32 -71.95
C PRO A 12 16.86 97.19 -71.10
N GLY A 13 16.73 98.50 -71.41
CA GLY A 13 15.82 99.42 -70.71
C GLY A 13 16.28 99.90 -69.32
N ALA A 14 17.38 99.42 -68.78
CA ALA A 14 17.94 99.93 -67.54
C ALA A 14 18.81 101.17 -67.76
N THR A 15 18.13 102.33 -67.91
CA THR A 15 18.75 103.65 -68.32
C THR A 15 18.53 104.71 -67.24
N GLN A 16 18.10 104.34 -66.06
CA GLN A 16 17.97 105.24 -64.91
C GLN A 16 19.22 105.16 -64.02
N ASP A 17 19.37 106.12 -63.12
CA ASP A 17 20.44 106.17 -62.11
C ASP A 17 20.35 104.99 -61.10
N VAL A 18 19.20 104.31 -61.03
CA VAL A 18 18.94 103.13 -60.20
C VAL A 18 18.50 101.92 -61.07
N CYS A 19 19.07 100.76 -60.86
CA CYS A 19 18.59 99.44 -61.40
C CYS A 19 17.86 98.69 -60.35
N ILE A 20 16.53 98.40 -60.54
CA ILE A 20 15.68 97.64 -59.61
C ILE A 20 15.46 96.28 -60.17
N ILE A 21 15.81 95.24 -59.41
CA ILE A 21 15.46 93.86 -59.66
C ILE A 21 14.27 93.55 -58.70
N ALA A 22 13.04 93.59 -59.21
CA ALA A 22 11.85 93.57 -58.38
C ALA A 22 11.62 92.22 -57.71
N GLN A 23 12.01 91.08 -58.36
CA GLN A 23 12.00 89.72 -57.86
C GLN A 23 13.31 89.05 -58.30
N ALA A 24 14.26 89.02 -57.41
CA ALA A 24 15.54 88.42 -57.72
C ALA A 24 15.41 86.89 -57.80
N VAL A 25 15.90 86.32 -58.87
CA VAL A 25 15.95 84.86 -59.11
C VAL A 25 17.40 84.41 -59.28
N LEU A 26 17.70 83.11 -59.13
CA LEU A 26 19.08 82.60 -59.17
C LEU A 26 19.86 83.09 -60.44
N ASN A 27 19.15 83.21 -61.54
CA ASN A 27 19.76 83.77 -62.80
C ASN A 27 20.16 85.27 -62.72
N ASP A 28 19.73 85.99 -61.72
CA ASP A 28 20.14 87.39 -61.53
C ASP A 28 21.46 87.51 -60.80
N THR A 29 21.98 86.39 -60.23
CA THR A 29 23.37 86.38 -59.70
C THR A 29 24.32 86.87 -60.80
N GLY A 30 25.21 87.79 -60.42
CA GLY A 30 26.16 88.29 -61.36
C GLY A 30 26.78 89.59 -60.90
N SER A 31 27.69 90.14 -61.74
CA SER A 31 28.41 91.37 -61.51
C SER A 31 27.73 92.55 -62.23
N TYR A 32 27.23 93.54 -61.49
CA TYR A 32 26.45 94.66 -61.99
C TYR A 32 27.29 95.90 -61.91
N TRP A 33 27.33 96.75 -63.03
CA TRP A 33 27.94 98.04 -63.05
C TRP A 33 27.12 98.98 -63.95
N VAL A 34 27.26 100.28 -63.73
CA VAL A 34 26.59 101.29 -64.50
C VAL A 34 27.58 102.13 -65.29
N GLN A 35 27.30 102.46 -66.53
CA GLN A 35 27.96 103.43 -67.33
C GLN A 35 27.14 104.73 -67.33
N ALA A 36 27.74 105.82 -66.86
CA ALA A 36 27.19 107.16 -66.99
C ALA A 36 27.91 107.92 -68.16
N ALA A 37 27.11 108.44 -69.00
CA ALA A 37 27.69 109.25 -70.20
C ALA A 37 27.01 110.59 -70.42
N ASN A 38 27.78 111.57 -70.83
CA ASN A 38 27.32 112.85 -71.32
C ASN A 38 27.84 112.99 -72.76
N ASN A 39 27.67 114.22 -73.37
CA ASN A 39 28.05 114.45 -74.74
C ASN A 39 29.56 114.48 -74.94
N CYS A 40 30.39 114.52 -73.87
CA CYS A 40 31.84 114.63 -73.93
C CYS A 40 32.65 113.49 -73.49
N SER A 41 32.09 112.66 -72.62
CA SER A 41 32.78 111.51 -71.96
C SER A 41 31.79 110.42 -71.39
N GLN A 42 32.36 109.30 -71.08
CA GLN A 42 31.68 108.28 -70.40
C GLN A 42 32.56 107.74 -69.24
N ILE A 43 31.93 107.33 -68.16
CA ILE A 43 32.58 106.76 -66.98
C ILE A 43 31.84 105.49 -66.56
N ARG A 44 32.56 104.54 -66.07
CA ARG A 44 32.04 103.30 -65.56
C ARG A 44 32.21 103.23 -64.03
N SER A 45 31.21 102.73 -63.31
CA SER A 45 31.33 102.40 -61.88
C SER A 45 32.17 101.14 -61.64
N ASP A 46 32.63 100.95 -60.41
CA ASP A 46 33.08 99.66 -59.98
C ASP A 46 31.91 98.69 -60.06
N ALA A 47 32.23 97.41 -60.14
CA ALA A 47 31.22 96.33 -60.17
C ALA A 47 30.73 96.01 -58.79
N ALA A 48 29.40 95.90 -58.61
CA ALA A 48 28.72 95.33 -57.44
C ALA A 48 28.32 93.93 -57.78
N VAL A 49 28.63 92.97 -56.90
CA VAL A 49 28.25 91.58 -57.05
C VAL A 49 26.91 91.35 -56.34
N LEU A 50 25.95 90.86 -57.09
CA LEU A 50 24.69 90.31 -56.55
C LEU A 50 24.80 88.81 -56.48
N GLU A 51 24.73 88.25 -55.27
CA GLU A 51 24.67 86.84 -55.03
C GLU A 51 23.26 86.46 -54.55
N ILE A 52 22.64 85.51 -55.21
CA ILE A 52 21.32 85.03 -54.86
C ILE A 52 21.47 83.65 -54.21
N VAL A 53 21.13 83.57 -52.97
CA VAL A 53 21.13 82.31 -52.21
C VAL A 53 19.70 81.72 -52.20
N ALA A 54 19.54 80.53 -52.67
CA ALA A 54 18.27 79.80 -52.63
C ALA A 54 18.08 79.10 -51.31
N LEU A 55 16.82 78.76 -50.96
CA LEU A 55 16.52 77.85 -49.87
C LEU A 55 17.20 76.50 -50.10
N PRO A 56 17.55 75.77 -49.04
CA PRO A 56 18.11 74.44 -49.17
C PRO A 56 17.14 73.51 -49.94
N LYS A 57 17.68 72.57 -50.68
CA LYS A 57 16.89 71.58 -51.42
C LYS A 57 17.23 70.20 -50.91
N ILE A 58 16.21 69.47 -50.39
CA ILE A 58 16.37 68.06 -49.93
C ILE A 58 16.24 67.16 -51.16
N HIS A 59 17.25 66.33 -51.42
CA HIS A 59 17.28 65.37 -52.50
C HIS A 59 16.88 64.00 -52.00
N LEU A 60 17.37 63.62 -50.81
CA LEU A 60 17.02 62.36 -50.20
C LEU A 60 16.52 62.59 -48.76
N PRO A 61 15.23 62.56 -48.53
CA PRO A 61 14.67 62.69 -47.21
C PRO A 61 14.97 61.42 -46.36
N PRO A 62 14.83 61.46 -45.02
CA PRO A 62 14.95 60.27 -44.17
C PRO A 62 13.92 59.23 -44.56
N ALA A 63 14.32 57.95 -44.43
CA ALA A 63 13.49 56.81 -44.76
C ALA A 63 12.90 56.18 -43.49
N SER A 64 11.65 55.75 -43.59
CA SER A 64 11.01 54.99 -42.51
C SER A 64 11.72 53.65 -42.23
N GLN A 65 11.80 53.26 -40.98
CA GLN A 65 12.53 52.08 -40.52
C GLN A 65 11.68 51.27 -39.53
N LYS A 66 11.88 49.96 -39.56
CA LYS A 66 11.38 49.03 -38.55
C LYS A 66 12.58 48.31 -37.94
N VAL A 67 12.77 48.41 -36.65
CA VAL A 67 13.90 47.85 -35.94
C VAL A 67 13.46 47.12 -34.68
N CYS A 68 14.30 46.21 -34.25
CA CYS A 68 14.08 45.48 -32.97
C CYS A 68 14.50 46.39 -31.81
N GLU A 69 13.82 46.27 -30.69
CA GLU A 69 14.22 46.93 -29.45
C GLU A 69 15.66 46.59 -29.09
N GLY A 70 16.46 47.61 -28.75
CA GLY A 70 17.90 47.51 -28.51
C GLY A 70 18.77 47.61 -29.75
N ALA A 71 18.22 47.57 -30.97
CA ALA A 71 18.98 47.77 -32.20
C ALA A 71 19.23 49.26 -32.44
N THR A 72 20.17 49.56 -33.34
CA THR A 72 20.45 50.94 -33.76
C THR A 72 19.51 51.37 -34.90
N ALA A 73 18.92 52.54 -34.79
CA ALA A 73 18.24 53.25 -35.88
C ALA A 73 19.03 54.50 -36.30
N MET A 74 19.15 54.71 -37.60
CA MET A 74 19.86 55.87 -38.13
C MET A 74 19.07 56.54 -39.25
N PHE A 75 18.74 57.78 -39.08
CA PHE A 75 18.15 58.64 -40.10
C PHE A 75 19.21 59.53 -40.72
N SER A 76 19.20 59.73 -42.02
CA SER A 76 20.09 60.64 -42.76
C SER A 76 19.29 61.44 -43.76
N VAL A 77 19.78 62.63 -44.07
CA VAL A 77 19.24 63.48 -45.08
C VAL A 77 20.39 63.95 -46.07
N GLN A 78 20.06 63.99 -47.34
CA GLN A 78 20.95 64.64 -48.29
C GLN A 78 20.26 65.86 -48.79
N ALA A 79 20.96 67.00 -48.59
CA ALA A 79 20.51 68.36 -49.08
C ALA A 79 21.64 69.08 -49.69
N GLU A 80 21.29 69.97 -50.59
CA GLU A 80 22.23 70.89 -51.27
C GLU A 80 21.86 72.32 -51.04
N SER A 81 22.89 73.18 -50.99
CA SER A 81 22.80 74.65 -50.94
C SER A 81 24.13 75.27 -51.46
N SER A 82 24.08 76.48 -51.90
CA SER A 82 25.28 77.31 -52.23
C SER A 82 26.03 77.76 -50.96
N GLU A 83 25.44 77.66 -49.82
CA GLU A 83 25.98 78.00 -48.50
C GLU A 83 26.02 76.84 -47.52
N ALA A 84 26.71 77.09 -46.42
CA ALA A 84 26.77 76.09 -45.34
C ALA A 84 25.38 75.80 -44.83
N LEU A 85 25.10 74.45 -44.66
CA LEU A 85 23.86 73.94 -44.13
C LEU A 85 23.97 73.67 -42.61
N SER A 86 22.88 73.93 -41.91
CA SER A 86 22.65 73.50 -40.54
C SER A 86 21.41 72.63 -40.49
N TYR A 87 21.39 71.75 -39.57
CA TYR A 87 20.33 70.71 -39.40
C TYR A 87 19.75 70.74 -37.98
N GLN A 88 18.50 70.41 -37.87
CA GLN A 88 17.85 70.17 -36.61
C GLN A 88 16.80 69.03 -36.78
N TRP A 89 16.97 67.93 -36.02
CA TRP A 89 16.04 66.81 -36.06
C TRP A 89 14.90 67.01 -35.07
N PHE A 90 13.75 66.48 -35.44
CA PHE A 90 12.52 66.48 -34.64
C PHE A 90 11.96 65.06 -34.53
N LYS A 91 11.36 64.76 -33.36
CA LYS A 91 10.56 63.62 -33.17
C LYS A 91 9.14 64.05 -32.84
N ASP A 92 8.14 63.57 -33.63
CA ASP A 92 6.73 63.91 -33.47
C ASP A 92 6.47 65.40 -33.37
N GLY A 93 7.31 66.23 -34.15
CA GLY A 93 7.28 67.64 -34.16
C GLY A 93 7.98 68.36 -32.99
N ILE A 94 8.58 67.60 -32.07
CA ILE A 94 9.36 68.13 -30.94
C ILE A 94 10.86 68.09 -31.30
N GLU A 95 11.53 69.18 -31.06
CA GLU A 95 12.97 69.30 -31.31
C GLU A 95 13.76 68.28 -30.46
N ILE A 96 14.70 67.58 -31.11
CA ILE A 96 15.65 66.70 -30.45
C ILE A 96 16.89 67.48 -30.10
N TYR A 97 17.13 67.64 -28.80
CA TYR A 97 18.26 68.45 -28.31
C TYR A 97 19.59 67.94 -28.86
N GLU A 98 20.44 68.85 -29.33
CA GLU A 98 21.77 68.61 -29.94
C GLU A 98 21.77 67.71 -31.19
N ALA A 99 20.65 67.43 -31.81
CA ALA A 99 20.56 66.59 -33.01
C ALA A 99 20.75 67.54 -34.26
N THR A 100 21.95 67.98 -34.49
CA THR A 100 22.27 69.00 -35.46
C THR A 100 23.19 68.59 -36.64
N ALA A 101 23.38 67.26 -36.79
CA ALA A 101 24.11 66.65 -37.90
C ALA A 101 23.15 66.27 -39.05
N ASP A 102 23.72 65.99 -40.23
CA ASP A 102 23.00 65.49 -41.42
C ASP A 102 22.45 64.04 -41.20
N ALA A 103 22.90 63.42 -40.13
CA ALA A 103 22.36 62.10 -39.65
C ALA A 103 22.04 62.13 -38.15
N TYR A 104 20.97 61.48 -37.80
CA TYR A 104 20.55 61.22 -36.39
C TYR A 104 20.55 59.74 -36.09
N THR A 105 21.29 59.36 -35.04
CA THR A 105 21.42 57.93 -34.65
C THR A 105 20.88 57.71 -33.26
N ILE A 106 20.06 56.65 -33.10
CA ILE A 106 19.58 56.12 -31.84
C ILE A 106 20.31 54.76 -31.59
N PRO A 107 21.32 54.70 -30.71
CA PRO A 107 22.23 53.57 -30.62
C PRO A 107 21.56 52.31 -30.11
N ALA A 108 20.53 52.41 -29.24
CA ALA A 108 19.78 51.33 -28.67
C ALA A 108 18.30 51.73 -28.52
N THR A 109 17.52 51.41 -29.53
CA THR A 109 16.11 51.81 -29.59
C THR A 109 15.27 51.15 -28.52
N ARG A 110 14.30 51.87 -27.99
CA ARG A 110 13.31 51.43 -27.05
C ARG A 110 11.90 51.71 -27.59
N LYS A 111 10.88 51.05 -27.04
CA LYS A 111 9.50 51.20 -27.52
C LYS A 111 9.03 52.67 -27.59
N PHE A 112 9.47 53.53 -26.68
CA PHE A 112 9.11 54.93 -26.66
C PHE A 112 9.80 55.75 -27.77
N ASP A 113 10.81 55.18 -28.47
CA ASP A 113 11.44 55.85 -29.63
C ASP A 113 10.60 55.70 -30.91
N THR A 114 9.58 54.86 -30.90
CA THR A 114 8.58 54.78 -31.99
C THR A 114 7.97 56.17 -32.21
N GLY A 115 7.92 56.59 -33.44
CA GLY A 115 7.42 57.95 -33.80
C GLY A 115 7.86 58.44 -35.17
N ASN A 116 7.47 59.68 -35.51
CA ASN A 116 7.81 60.35 -36.77
C ASN A 116 9.02 61.21 -36.59
N TYR A 117 10.03 61.06 -37.43
CA TYR A 117 11.27 61.82 -37.42
C TYR A 117 11.35 62.67 -38.65
N SER A 118 11.56 64.00 -38.48
CA SER A 118 11.79 64.94 -39.55
C SER A 118 13.06 65.75 -39.25
N VAL A 119 13.61 66.36 -40.26
CA VAL A 119 14.77 67.22 -40.13
C VAL A 119 14.49 68.54 -40.83
N GLN A 120 14.77 69.65 -40.13
CA GLN A 120 14.79 70.93 -40.68
C GLN A 120 16.22 71.23 -41.16
N VAL A 121 16.36 71.58 -42.44
CA VAL A 121 17.61 71.96 -43.07
C VAL A 121 17.57 73.47 -43.34
N ARG A 122 18.60 74.22 -42.92
CA ARG A 122 18.60 75.68 -42.94
C ARG A 122 19.90 76.21 -43.49
N ASN A 123 19.79 77.30 -44.25
CA ASN A 123 20.89 78.21 -44.64
C ASN A 123 20.57 79.66 -44.21
N SER A 124 21.34 80.68 -44.68
CA SER A 124 21.14 82.09 -44.36
C SER A 124 19.77 82.62 -44.85
N CYS A 125 19.21 82.05 -45.90
CA CYS A 125 17.96 82.49 -46.51
C CYS A 125 16.68 81.90 -45.89
N GLY A 126 16.77 80.80 -45.17
CA GLY A 126 15.63 80.17 -44.55
C GLY A 126 15.78 78.65 -44.33
N SER A 127 14.68 77.97 -44.08
CA SER A 127 14.69 76.55 -43.81
C SER A 127 13.62 75.79 -44.59
N ILE A 128 13.87 74.48 -44.80
CA ILE A 128 12.96 73.56 -45.36
C ILE A 128 12.89 72.32 -44.45
N GLU A 129 11.70 71.74 -44.20
CA GLU A 129 11.54 70.55 -43.44
C GLU A 129 11.34 69.31 -44.35
N SER A 130 11.94 68.21 -43.98
CA SER A 130 11.81 66.95 -44.72
C SER A 130 10.40 66.36 -44.53
N LYS A 131 10.03 65.44 -45.39
CA LYS A 131 8.93 64.48 -45.06
C LYS A 131 9.33 63.72 -43.85
N ALA A 132 8.34 63.42 -43.00
CA ALA A 132 8.55 62.58 -41.82
C ALA A 132 8.81 61.11 -42.20
N ALA A 133 9.77 60.52 -41.53
CA ALA A 133 10.10 59.11 -41.59
C ALA A 133 9.60 58.45 -40.31
N PHE A 134 8.85 57.37 -40.42
CA PHE A 134 8.33 56.66 -39.27
C PHE A 134 9.32 55.60 -38.78
N LEU A 135 9.62 55.60 -37.47
CA LEU A 135 10.33 54.54 -36.77
C LEU A 135 9.34 53.67 -36.05
N GLU A 136 9.32 52.36 -36.39
CA GLU A 136 8.64 51.34 -35.63
C GLU A 136 9.65 50.51 -34.83
N VAL A 137 9.53 50.53 -33.50
CA VAL A 137 10.35 49.66 -32.63
C VAL A 137 9.53 48.48 -32.17
N VAL A 138 9.98 47.28 -32.52
CA VAL A 138 9.36 45.97 -32.14
C VAL A 138 9.89 45.56 -30.77
N SER A 139 9.02 45.54 -29.78
CA SER A 139 9.38 45.09 -28.43
C SER A 139 9.57 43.57 -28.36
N MET A 140 10.32 43.09 -27.36
CA MET A 140 10.48 41.65 -27.07
C MET A 140 9.13 41.00 -26.78
N PRO A 141 8.93 39.73 -27.21
CA PRO A 141 7.76 38.96 -26.80
C PRO A 141 7.67 38.88 -25.29
N LYS A 142 6.45 38.81 -24.76
CA LYS A 142 6.20 38.65 -23.32
C LYS A 142 5.40 37.39 -23.07
N ILE A 143 5.89 36.51 -22.18
CA ILE A 143 5.13 35.36 -21.68
C ILE A 143 4.12 35.86 -20.65
N LEU A 144 2.85 35.62 -20.91
CA LEU A 144 1.72 35.98 -20.03
C LEU A 144 1.38 34.84 -19.09
N VAL A 145 1.35 33.57 -19.61
CA VAL A 145 1.14 32.35 -18.86
C VAL A 145 2.22 31.35 -19.27
N PRO A 146 3.15 31.04 -18.37
CA PRO A 146 4.17 30.02 -18.64
C PRO A 146 3.57 28.59 -18.57
N PRO A 147 4.25 27.60 -19.16
CA PRO A 147 3.85 26.21 -19.00
C PRO A 147 3.94 25.78 -17.54
N MET A 148 3.00 24.92 -17.10
CA MET A 148 2.91 24.44 -15.72
C MET A 148 3.36 23.00 -15.62
N SER A 149 4.04 22.67 -14.50
CA SER A 149 4.43 21.30 -14.17
C SER A 149 3.21 20.41 -13.94
N GLN A 150 3.30 19.16 -14.37
CA GLN A 150 2.22 18.18 -14.33
C GLN A 150 2.71 16.85 -13.77
N ARG A 151 1.77 16.13 -13.11
CA ARG A 151 1.91 14.74 -12.71
C ARG A 151 0.76 13.97 -13.35
N VAL A 152 1.07 12.96 -14.14
CA VAL A 152 0.08 12.17 -14.87
C VAL A 152 0.36 10.69 -14.74
N CYS A 153 -0.68 9.86 -14.86
CA CYS A 153 -0.51 8.43 -14.86
C CYS A 153 0.09 7.95 -16.19
N LEU A 154 0.83 6.85 -16.15
CA LEU A 154 1.31 6.21 -17.37
C LEU A 154 0.13 5.85 -18.28
N GLY A 155 0.21 6.28 -19.52
CA GLY A 155 -0.84 6.12 -20.53
C GLY A 155 -1.83 7.28 -20.63
N ASP A 156 -1.86 8.18 -19.64
CA ASP A 156 -2.70 9.38 -19.71
C ASP A 156 -2.05 10.47 -20.56
N ALA A 157 -2.87 11.42 -21.02
CA ALA A 157 -2.40 12.56 -21.78
C ALA A 157 -1.81 13.66 -20.88
N ALA A 158 -0.73 14.30 -21.36
CA ALA A 158 -0.20 15.52 -20.78
C ALA A 158 -0.18 16.64 -21.82
N THR A 159 -0.63 17.84 -21.47
CA THR A 159 -0.68 18.96 -22.40
C THR A 159 -0.05 20.19 -21.76
N PHE A 160 1.03 20.66 -22.35
CA PHE A 160 1.65 21.94 -22.00
C PHE A 160 1.10 23.04 -22.91
N PHE A 161 0.86 24.19 -22.36
CA PHE A 161 0.48 25.36 -23.14
C PHE A 161 1.23 26.59 -22.64
N VAL A 162 1.38 27.56 -23.51
CA VAL A 162 1.96 28.86 -23.20
C VAL A 162 1.09 29.96 -23.81
N GLN A 163 0.92 31.04 -23.09
CA GLN A 163 0.32 32.23 -23.63
C GLN A 163 1.38 33.34 -23.68
N ALA A 164 1.58 33.91 -24.86
CA ALA A 164 2.53 35.01 -25.07
C ALA A 164 1.91 36.11 -25.90
N SER A 165 2.48 37.31 -25.84
CA SER A 165 2.09 38.48 -26.60
C SER A 165 3.29 39.15 -27.26
N SER A 166 3.12 39.62 -28.49
CA SER A 166 4.03 40.48 -29.24
C SER A 166 3.21 41.35 -30.19
N SER A 167 3.82 42.43 -30.73
CA SER A 167 3.28 43.22 -31.85
C SER A 167 3.45 42.51 -33.20
N GLU A 168 4.27 41.46 -33.25
CA GLU A 168 4.56 40.65 -34.43
C GLU A 168 4.01 39.24 -34.29
N PRO A 169 3.83 38.53 -35.42
CA PRO A 169 3.47 37.10 -35.37
C PRO A 169 4.48 36.30 -34.59
N LEU A 170 3.95 35.43 -33.67
CA LEU A 170 4.76 34.55 -32.83
C LEU A 170 4.95 33.21 -33.49
N SER A 171 6.12 32.64 -33.30
CA SER A 171 6.44 31.24 -33.57
C SER A 171 6.96 30.56 -32.31
N TYR A 172 6.69 29.27 -32.16
CA TYR A 172 7.01 28.49 -30.97
C TYR A 172 7.89 27.30 -31.32
N GLN A 173 8.69 26.84 -30.38
CA GLN A 173 9.44 25.62 -30.46
C GLN A 173 9.57 25.02 -29.05
N TRP A 174 8.92 23.88 -28.82
CA TRP A 174 9.05 23.18 -27.56
C TRP A 174 10.36 22.41 -27.46
N LEU A 175 10.88 22.34 -26.24
CA LEU A 175 12.10 21.62 -25.87
C LEU A 175 11.79 20.61 -24.76
N LYS A 176 12.49 19.47 -24.82
CA LYS A 176 12.52 18.45 -23.77
C LYS A 176 13.96 18.33 -23.27
N ASN A 177 14.20 18.61 -21.98
CA ASN A 177 15.54 18.65 -21.40
C ASN A 177 16.50 19.54 -22.22
N GLY A 178 16.03 20.71 -22.67
CA GLY A 178 16.80 21.65 -23.47
C GLY A 178 17.03 21.24 -24.95
N LYS A 179 16.48 20.13 -25.42
CA LYS A 179 16.57 19.68 -26.83
C LYS A 179 15.27 19.94 -27.56
N MET A 180 15.34 20.46 -28.77
CA MET A 180 14.17 20.73 -29.59
C MET A 180 13.38 19.44 -29.88
N ILE A 181 12.05 19.53 -29.72
CA ILE A 181 11.11 18.48 -30.10
C ILE A 181 10.70 18.76 -31.55
N GLN A 182 11.06 17.85 -32.46
CA GLN A 182 10.78 18.06 -33.87
C GLN A 182 9.26 18.17 -34.14
N GLY A 183 8.86 19.26 -34.82
CA GLY A 183 7.46 19.51 -35.18
C GLY A 183 6.59 20.10 -34.06
N ALA A 184 7.11 20.29 -32.84
CA ALA A 184 6.39 20.93 -31.75
C ALA A 184 6.45 22.44 -31.83
N THR A 185 5.67 23.01 -32.75
CA THR A 185 5.74 24.47 -33.13
C THR A 185 4.43 25.23 -32.87
N ALA A 186 3.49 24.64 -32.13
CA ALA A 186 2.28 25.31 -31.67
C ALA A 186 2.47 25.95 -30.27
N ASP A 187 1.55 26.80 -29.87
CA ASP A 187 1.44 27.32 -28.49
C ASP A 187 1.12 26.24 -27.45
N THR A 188 0.77 25.07 -27.92
CA THR A 188 0.49 23.87 -27.13
C THR A 188 1.38 22.71 -27.54
N TYR A 189 1.81 21.89 -26.58
CA TYR A 189 2.48 20.61 -26.83
C TYR A 189 1.73 19.51 -26.12
N ASN A 190 1.23 18.54 -26.86
CA ASN A 190 0.42 17.43 -26.37
C ASN A 190 1.19 16.10 -26.46
N ILE A 191 1.21 15.37 -25.35
CA ILE A 191 1.67 13.98 -25.23
C ILE A 191 0.42 13.13 -25.04
N PRO A 192 -0.06 12.42 -26.06
CA PRO A 192 -1.39 11.75 -26.01
C PRO A 192 -1.44 10.56 -25.04
N ALA A 193 -0.31 9.90 -24.77
CA ALA A 193 -0.17 8.78 -23.86
C ALA A 193 1.23 8.81 -23.25
N ALA A 194 1.35 9.38 -22.06
CA ALA A 194 2.62 9.58 -21.39
C ALA A 194 3.24 8.24 -20.94
N ASN A 195 4.51 8.05 -21.21
CA ASN A 195 5.30 6.90 -20.79
C ASN A 195 6.46 7.35 -19.89
N ILE A 196 7.19 6.41 -19.30
CA ILE A 196 8.25 6.72 -18.34
C ILE A 196 9.37 7.61 -18.94
N SER A 197 9.63 7.46 -20.25
CA SER A 197 10.62 8.28 -20.94
C SER A 197 10.19 9.73 -21.12
N ASP A 198 8.90 10.05 -20.91
CA ASP A 198 8.37 11.40 -21.00
C ASP A 198 8.53 12.20 -19.70
N THR A 199 8.89 11.55 -18.61
CA THR A 199 9.34 12.24 -17.39
C THR A 199 10.57 13.09 -17.72
N ALA A 200 10.38 14.40 -17.75
CA ALA A 200 11.39 15.35 -18.19
C ALA A 200 10.99 16.79 -17.86
N SER A 201 11.92 17.71 -18.14
CA SER A 201 11.71 19.16 -18.10
C SER A 201 11.35 19.65 -19.50
N TYR A 202 10.28 20.43 -19.60
CA TYR A 202 9.78 21.01 -20.86
C TYR A 202 9.80 22.52 -20.79
N SER A 203 10.36 23.15 -21.82
CA SER A 203 10.33 24.62 -22.03
C SER A 203 9.89 24.92 -23.44
N VAL A 204 9.55 26.19 -23.71
CA VAL A 204 9.18 26.63 -25.03
C VAL A 204 9.94 27.88 -25.39
N GLN A 205 10.59 27.87 -26.54
CA GLN A 205 11.18 29.03 -27.19
C GLN A 205 10.10 29.73 -28.00
N ILE A 206 10.00 31.05 -27.80
CA ILE A 206 9.04 31.90 -28.45
C ILE A 206 9.83 32.99 -29.21
N ARG A 207 9.61 33.06 -30.49
CA ARG A 207 10.27 33.99 -31.37
C ARG A 207 9.23 34.85 -32.08
N ASP A 208 9.48 36.15 -32.16
CA ASP A 208 8.89 37.05 -33.15
C ASP A 208 9.90 37.37 -34.26
N GLY A 209 9.60 38.31 -35.15
CA GLY A 209 10.52 38.72 -36.22
C GLY A 209 11.88 39.28 -35.77
N CYS A 210 12.01 39.64 -34.50
CA CYS A 210 13.16 40.30 -33.93
C CYS A 210 13.89 39.53 -32.85
N ASN A 211 13.15 38.87 -31.93
CA ASN A 211 13.67 38.42 -30.65
C ASN A 211 13.30 36.96 -30.39
N LEU A 212 14.09 36.33 -29.51
CA LEU A 212 13.85 34.99 -28.97
C LEU A 212 13.84 35.06 -27.44
N ILE A 213 12.79 34.52 -26.83
CA ILE A 213 12.71 34.29 -25.38
C ILE A 213 12.43 32.83 -25.13
N GLU A 214 12.78 32.33 -23.94
CA GLU A 214 12.47 30.96 -23.51
C GLU A 214 11.70 31.03 -22.20
N SER A 215 10.71 30.14 -22.04
CA SER A 215 9.96 30.04 -20.80
C SER A 215 10.78 29.39 -19.69
N ASP A 216 10.34 29.57 -18.45
CA ASP A 216 10.73 28.68 -17.35
C ASP A 216 10.34 27.25 -17.69
N ALA A 217 11.10 26.32 -17.12
CA ALA A 217 10.88 24.90 -17.36
C ALA A 217 9.72 24.36 -16.52
N ALA A 218 8.82 23.61 -17.15
CA ALA A 218 7.76 22.85 -16.52
C ALA A 218 8.14 21.38 -16.48
N ASN A 219 8.01 20.72 -15.33
CA ASN A 219 8.34 19.29 -15.19
C ASN A 219 7.13 18.42 -15.43
N LEU A 220 7.29 17.38 -16.22
CA LEU A 220 6.37 16.25 -16.30
C LEU A 220 6.90 15.10 -15.45
N GLN A 221 6.09 14.59 -14.53
CA GLN A 221 6.34 13.36 -13.81
C GLN A 221 5.26 12.34 -14.19
N THR A 222 5.69 11.19 -14.71
CA THR A 222 4.79 10.08 -15.00
C THR A 222 4.76 9.12 -13.82
N ILE A 223 3.57 8.66 -13.44
CA ILE A 223 3.35 7.80 -12.28
C ILE A 223 2.80 6.47 -12.77
N GLY A 224 3.45 5.37 -12.38
CA GLY A 224 2.97 4.02 -12.63
C GLY A 224 2.00 3.55 -11.54
N VAL A 225 1.32 2.42 -11.81
CA VAL A 225 0.66 1.66 -10.76
C VAL A 225 1.70 1.13 -9.76
N PRO A 226 1.33 0.82 -8.52
CA PRO A 226 2.28 0.29 -7.54
C PRO A 226 2.96 -0.99 -8.01
N ALA A 227 4.24 -1.15 -7.74
CA ALA A 227 4.98 -2.38 -7.97
C ALA A 227 5.25 -3.08 -6.65
N ILE A 228 4.75 -4.33 -6.48
CA ILE A 228 4.98 -5.09 -5.25
C ILE A 228 6.42 -5.61 -5.25
N SER A 229 7.18 -5.19 -4.25
CA SER A 229 8.60 -5.54 -4.07
C SER A 229 8.81 -6.70 -3.10
N LEU A 230 7.85 -6.94 -2.19
CA LEU A 230 7.83 -8.09 -1.28
C LEU A 230 6.45 -8.74 -1.34
N GLN A 231 6.42 -10.01 -1.74
CA GLN A 231 5.21 -10.83 -1.76
C GLN A 231 4.96 -11.45 -0.38
N PRO A 232 3.69 -11.59 0.05
CA PRO A 232 3.36 -12.34 1.24
C PRO A 232 3.72 -13.81 1.08
N ALA A 233 4.23 -14.44 2.14
CA ALA A 233 4.65 -15.84 2.12
C ALA A 233 3.57 -16.77 2.70
N SER A 234 3.37 -17.94 2.07
CA SER A 234 2.52 -19.00 2.61
C SER A 234 3.09 -19.55 3.92
N GLN A 235 2.20 -19.91 4.86
CA GLN A 235 2.57 -20.35 6.20
C GLN A 235 1.73 -21.56 6.63
N ILE A 236 2.34 -22.43 7.45
CA ILE A 236 1.67 -23.51 8.15
C ILE A 236 1.98 -23.30 9.62
N VAL A 237 0.96 -23.15 10.43
CA VAL A 237 1.10 -22.80 11.85
C VAL A 237 0.20 -23.64 12.72
N CYS A 238 0.52 -23.70 14.01
CA CYS A 238 -0.34 -24.35 15.00
C CYS A 238 -1.51 -23.44 15.38
N GLN A 239 -2.64 -24.03 15.64
CA GLN A 239 -3.78 -23.33 16.24
C GLN A 239 -3.34 -22.60 17.51
N GLY A 240 -3.80 -21.34 17.65
CA GLY A 240 -3.47 -20.50 18.80
C GLY A 240 -2.23 -19.66 18.64
N THR A 241 -1.43 -19.85 17.58
CA THR A 241 -0.23 -19.05 17.34
C THR A 241 -0.53 -17.80 16.49
N PRO A 242 0.21 -16.69 16.67
CA PRO A 242 0.07 -15.53 15.79
C PRO A 242 0.68 -15.78 14.41
N VAL A 243 0.05 -15.19 13.38
CA VAL A 243 0.49 -15.25 11.99
C VAL A 243 0.55 -13.83 11.44
N THR A 244 1.62 -13.48 10.74
CA THR A 244 1.75 -12.17 10.10
C THR A 244 2.11 -12.35 8.62
N PHE A 245 1.31 -11.75 7.75
CA PHE A 245 1.62 -11.58 6.35
C PHE A 245 2.20 -10.18 6.14
N ASN A 246 3.32 -10.10 5.44
CA ASN A 246 3.99 -8.85 5.12
C ASN A 246 4.03 -8.68 3.60
N ALA A 247 3.80 -7.45 3.15
CA ALA A 247 3.98 -7.06 1.76
C ALA A 247 4.61 -5.67 1.71
N GLN A 248 5.41 -5.41 0.67
CA GLN A 248 5.96 -4.09 0.40
C GLN A 248 5.73 -3.74 -1.06
N ALA A 249 5.48 -2.48 -1.32
CA ALA A 249 5.33 -1.97 -2.67
C ALA A 249 6.09 -0.66 -2.86
N ILE A 250 6.44 -0.36 -4.10
CA ILE A 250 7.17 0.84 -4.52
C ILE A 250 6.24 1.65 -5.42
N SER A 251 6.20 2.96 -5.18
CA SER A 251 5.49 3.94 -5.99
C SER A 251 6.07 5.34 -5.79
N ASP A 252 5.94 6.19 -6.80
CA ASP A 252 6.24 7.63 -6.70
C ASP A 252 5.09 8.43 -6.06
N ASP A 253 4.00 7.76 -5.70
CA ASP A 253 2.80 8.33 -5.13
C ASP A 253 2.42 7.62 -3.83
N PRO A 254 1.68 8.25 -2.91
CA PRO A 254 1.24 7.63 -1.68
C PRO A 254 0.50 6.33 -1.92
N LEU A 255 0.83 5.30 -1.12
CA LEU A 255 0.24 3.97 -1.19
C LEU A 255 -0.86 3.78 -0.17
N SER A 256 -1.88 3.03 -0.56
CA SER A 256 -2.87 2.45 0.34
C SER A 256 -2.91 0.94 0.15
N TYR A 257 -3.15 0.19 1.23
CA TYR A 257 -3.19 -1.26 1.26
C TYR A 257 -4.57 -1.72 1.67
N GLN A 258 -4.98 -2.89 1.18
CA GLN A 258 -6.16 -3.60 1.63
C GLN A 258 -5.93 -5.09 1.49
N TRP A 259 -6.03 -5.84 2.61
CA TRP A 259 -5.90 -7.29 2.63
C TRP A 259 -7.22 -7.98 2.35
N PHE A 260 -7.11 -9.13 1.70
CA PHE A 260 -8.22 -10.01 1.33
C PHE A 260 -7.94 -11.42 1.80
N LYS A 261 -9.02 -12.12 2.17
CA LYS A 261 -9.02 -13.57 2.43
C LYS A 261 -10.03 -14.23 1.50
N ASP A 262 -9.61 -15.22 0.73
CA ASP A 262 -10.46 -15.99 -0.20
C ASP A 262 -11.30 -15.09 -1.13
N GLY A 263 -10.72 -13.93 -1.55
CA GLY A 263 -11.38 -12.94 -2.39
C GLY A 263 -12.30 -11.96 -1.64
N VAL A 264 -12.42 -12.09 -0.33
CA VAL A 264 -13.24 -11.19 0.50
C VAL A 264 -12.36 -10.20 1.26
N GLU A 265 -12.73 -8.94 1.23
CA GLU A 265 -12.03 -7.87 1.93
C GLU A 265 -12.02 -8.09 3.44
N ILE A 266 -10.83 -7.96 4.05
CA ILE A 266 -10.68 -7.99 5.50
C ILE A 266 -10.83 -6.57 6.04
N GLN A 267 -11.94 -6.28 6.66
CA GLN A 267 -12.27 -4.95 7.16
C GLN A 267 -11.19 -4.37 8.09
N GLY A 268 -10.70 -3.18 7.76
CA GLY A 268 -9.68 -2.48 8.54
C GLY A 268 -8.26 -2.99 8.39
N ALA A 269 -8.01 -4.00 7.56
CA ALA A 269 -6.67 -4.50 7.27
C ALA A 269 -5.99 -3.66 6.17
N THR A 270 -5.56 -2.46 6.53
CA THR A 270 -5.05 -1.44 5.60
C THR A 270 -3.57 -1.10 5.78
N ALA A 271 -2.83 -1.90 6.52
CA ALA A 271 -1.39 -1.74 6.72
C ALA A 271 -0.58 -2.64 5.76
N GLU A 272 0.73 -2.40 5.67
CA GLU A 272 1.67 -3.26 4.92
C GLU A 272 1.74 -4.69 5.48
N ALA A 273 1.38 -4.86 6.74
CA ALA A 273 1.32 -6.15 7.41
C ALA A 273 -0.09 -6.43 7.90
N TYR A 274 -0.53 -7.68 7.75
CA TYR A 274 -1.76 -8.20 8.35
C TYR A 274 -1.42 -9.30 9.35
N THR A 275 -1.89 -9.17 10.61
CA THR A 275 -1.59 -10.10 11.68
C THR A 275 -2.88 -10.71 12.26
N ILE A 276 -2.92 -12.04 12.27
CA ILE A 276 -3.89 -12.84 12.99
C ILE A 276 -3.27 -13.20 14.35
N GLN A 277 -3.76 -12.64 15.45
CA GLN A 277 -3.14 -12.81 16.78
C GLN A 277 -3.28 -14.21 17.35
N ASN A 278 -4.34 -14.93 17.00
CA ASN A 278 -4.66 -16.26 17.51
C ASN A 278 -5.31 -17.06 16.39
N ALA A 279 -4.49 -17.78 15.62
CA ALA A 279 -4.95 -18.50 14.44
C ALA A 279 -5.90 -19.65 14.83
N ILE A 280 -7.08 -19.70 14.25
CA ILE A 280 -8.08 -20.75 14.43
C ILE A 280 -8.32 -21.49 13.09
N PRO A 281 -8.83 -22.72 13.09
CA PRO A 281 -9.07 -23.46 11.83
C PRO A 281 -9.88 -22.70 10.78
N GLY A 282 -10.76 -21.79 11.19
CA GLY A 282 -11.54 -20.92 10.32
C GLY A 282 -10.70 -19.86 9.59
N ASP A 283 -9.46 -19.60 10.02
CA ASP A 283 -8.56 -18.64 9.36
C ASP A 283 -7.78 -19.29 8.21
N LYS A 284 -7.82 -20.60 8.04
CA LYS A 284 -7.25 -21.27 6.87
C LYS A 284 -7.84 -20.66 5.60
N GLY A 285 -6.98 -20.35 4.63
CA GLY A 285 -7.41 -19.72 3.38
C GLY A 285 -6.26 -19.10 2.59
N SER A 286 -6.62 -18.39 1.55
CA SER A 286 -5.71 -17.70 0.63
C SER A 286 -5.75 -16.20 0.92
N TYR A 287 -4.60 -15.62 1.23
CA TYR A 287 -4.44 -14.21 1.60
C TYR A 287 -3.65 -13.46 0.54
N TYR A 288 -4.13 -12.30 0.15
CA TYR A 288 -3.39 -11.39 -0.72
C TYR A 288 -3.69 -9.94 -0.33
N VAL A 289 -2.83 -9.05 -0.77
CA VAL A 289 -3.01 -7.61 -0.57
C VAL A 289 -3.18 -6.90 -1.90
N GLN A 290 -4.13 -6.00 -1.96
CA GLN A 290 -4.29 -5.03 -3.02
C GLN A 290 -3.62 -3.73 -2.58
N VAL A 291 -2.69 -3.23 -3.40
CA VAL A 291 -1.98 -1.97 -3.17
C VAL A 291 -2.39 -0.97 -4.24
N LYS A 292 -2.76 0.22 -3.83
CA LYS A 292 -3.31 1.26 -4.70
C LYS A 292 -2.58 2.59 -4.51
N ASN A 293 -2.40 3.32 -5.61
CA ASN A 293 -2.05 4.73 -5.64
C ASN A 293 -3.10 5.54 -6.45
N SER A 294 -2.83 6.80 -6.78
CA SER A 294 -3.73 7.63 -7.59
C SER A 294 -3.93 7.12 -9.02
N CYS A 295 -3.00 6.31 -9.53
CA CYS A 295 -2.97 5.84 -10.92
C CYS A 295 -3.47 4.41 -11.13
N GLY A 296 -3.78 3.69 -10.07
CA GLY A 296 -4.34 2.35 -10.18
C GLY A 296 -3.94 1.45 -9.02
N GLN A 297 -4.10 0.16 -9.23
CA GLN A 297 -3.89 -0.84 -8.21
C GLN A 297 -3.14 -2.06 -8.76
N THR A 298 -2.46 -2.75 -7.87
CA THR A 298 -1.78 -4.02 -8.13
C THR A 298 -2.09 -4.98 -6.99
N GLU A 299 -2.29 -6.25 -7.32
CA GLU A 299 -2.51 -7.31 -6.34
C GLU A 299 -1.24 -8.13 -6.16
N SER A 300 -0.99 -8.58 -4.92
CA SER A 300 0.09 -9.51 -4.64
C SER A 300 -0.25 -10.92 -5.15
N GLU A 301 0.75 -11.78 -5.21
CA GLU A 301 0.52 -13.20 -5.24
C GLU A 301 -0.22 -13.63 -3.96
N ALA A 302 -0.97 -14.73 -4.08
CA ALA A 302 -1.72 -15.27 -2.96
C ALA A 302 -0.82 -16.11 -2.05
N ALA A 303 -0.84 -15.84 -0.75
CA ALA A 303 -0.19 -16.62 0.30
C ALA A 303 -1.21 -17.52 0.97
N ASN A 304 -0.95 -18.82 1.02
CA ASN A 304 -1.84 -19.80 1.68
C ASN A 304 -1.48 -19.95 3.16
N LEU A 305 -2.49 -19.85 4.00
CA LEU A 305 -2.41 -20.21 5.42
C LEU A 305 -3.02 -21.59 5.64
N ASP A 306 -2.24 -22.50 6.19
CA ASP A 306 -2.72 -23.76 6.73
C ASP A 306 -2.56 -23.81 8.25
N ILE A 307 -3.54 -24.38 8.95
CA ILE A 307 -3.58 -24.39 10.41
C ILE A 307 -3.70 -25.82 10.89
N ILE A 308 -2.73 -26.22 11.71
CA ILE A 308 -2.72 -27.51 12.38
C ILE A 308 -3.54 -27.38 13.66
N ALA A 309 -4.70 -28.02 13.69
CA ALA A 309 -5.54 -28.08 14.87
C ALA A 309 -4.91 -29.00 15.95
N LEU A 310 -5.28 -28.78 17.22
CA LEU A 310 -4.98 -29.68 18.31
C LEU A 310 -5.65 -31.05 18.05
N PRO A 311 -5.16 -32.16 18.67
CA PRO A 311 -5.82 -33.43 18.61
C PRO A 311 -7.26 -33.37 19.16
N GLU A 312 -8.17 -34.09 18.58
CA GLU A 312 -9.56 -34.26 19.06
C GLU A 312 -9.82 -35.71 19.44
N ILE A 313 -10.30 -35.95 20.66
CA ILE A 313 -10.70 -37.29 21.08
C ILE A 313 -12.12 -37.54 20.59
N SER A 314 -12.28 -38.55 19.72
CA SER A 314 -13.58 -38.96 19.19
C SER A 314 -14.25 -40.05 20.04
N VAL A 315 -13.45 -40.89 20.71
CA VAL A 315 -13.95 -41.90 21.66
C VAL A 315 -13.06 -41.89 22.90
N GLN A 316 -13.66 -41.61 24.04
CA GLN A 316 -12.99 -41.66 25.35
C GLN A 316 -12.78 -43.10 25.81
N PRO A 317 -11.72 -43.39 26.57
CA PRO A 317 -11.57 -44.69 27.23
C PRO A 317 -12.69 -44.89 28.25
N ASN A 318 -13.01 -46.17 28.54
CA ASN A 318 -14.02 -46.55 29.51
C ASN A 318 -13.39 -47.26 30.72
N SER A 319 -13.97 -47.04 31.91
CA SER A 319 -13.59 -47.79 33.12
C SER A 319 -13.75 -49.29 32.94
N GLN A 320 -12.84 -50.05 33.51
CA GLN A 320 -12.79 -51.52 33.42
C GLN A 320 -12.97 -52.15 34.79
N LYS A 321 -13.68 -53.27 34.80
CA LYS A 321 -13.83 -54.12 35.95
C LYS A 321 -13.47 -55.52 35.49
N VAL A 322 -12.40 -56.07 36.02
CA VAL A 322 -11.86 -57.37 35.60
C VAL A 322 -11.55 -58.25 36.82
N CYS A 323 -11.41 -59.50 36.60
CA CYS A 323 -10.95 -60.46 37.64
C CYS A 323 -9.43 -60.44 37.74
N GLU A 324 -8.90 -60.66 38.94
CA GLU A 324 -7.45 -60.85 39.15
C GLU A 324 -6.91 -61.90 38.18
N GLY A 325 -5.75 -61.64 37.56
CA GLY A 325 -5.17 -62.50 36.55
C GLY A 325 -5.75 -62.35 35.14
N SER A 326 -6.81 -61.55 34.98
CA SER A 326 -7.41 -61.28 33.66
C SER A 326 -6.73 -60.11 32.98
N THR A 327 -6.99 -59.96 31.70
CA THR A 327 -6.48 -58.78 30.90
C THR A 327 -7.51 -57.67 30.96
N ALA A 328 -7.03 -56.43 31.24
CA ALA A 328 -7.78 -55.18 31.08
C ALA A 328 -7.24 -54.37 29.89
N THR A 329 -8.15 -53.81 29.08
CA THR A 329 -7.77 -53.06 27.89
C THR A 329 -8.51 -51.74 27.87
N PHE A 330 -7.75 -50.61 27.79
CA PHE A 330 -8.27 -49.27 27.60
C PHE A 330 -7.96 -48.83 26.18
N THR A 331 -8.96 -48.36 25.46
CA THR A 331 -8.82 -47.90 24.07
C THR A 331 -9.32 -46.46 23.97
N VAL A 332 -8.61 -45.64 23.20
CA VAL A 332 -8.98 -44.25 22.86
C VAL A 332 -8.95 -44.10 21.35
N LEU A 333 -9.88 -43.33 20.78
CA LEU A 333 -9.81 -42.93 19.38
C LEU A 333 -9.69 -41.41 19.28
N ALA A 334 -8.69 -40.94 18.54
CA ALA A 334 -8.46 -39.52 18.32
C ALA A 334 -8.24 -39.21 16.84
N LYS A 335 -8.46 -37.94 16.47
CA LYS A 335 -8.29 -37.43 15.12
C LYS A 335 -7.33 -36.24 15.10
N SER A 336 -6.50 -36.18 14.08
CA SER A 336 -5.61 -35.03 13.77
C SER A 336 -5.23 -35.08 12.30
N THR A 337 -4.84 -33.91 11.74
CA THR A 337 -4.24 -33.80 10.42
C THR A 337 -2.75 -34.14 10.42
N GLN A 338 -2.14 -34.24 11.59
CA GLN A 338 -0.73 -34.59 11.79
C GLN A 338 -0.65 -35.95 12.56
N PRO A 339 0.49 -36.64 12.48
CA PRO A 339 0.70 -37.87 13.24
C PRO A 339 0.47 -37.66 14.73
N LEU A 340 -0.26 -38.61 15.35
CA LEU A 340 -0.55 -38.63 16.77
C LEU A 340 0.50 -39.45 17.54
N THR A 341 0.80 -38.96 18.74
CA THR A 341 1.55 -39.70 19.76
C THR A 341 0.71 -39.83 21.00
N TYR A 342 0.84 -40.96 21.70
CA TYR A 342 0.06 -41.33 22.88
C TYR A 342 1.01 -41.52 24.04
N GLN A 343 0.56 -41.24 25.25
CA GLN A 343 1.24 -41.59 26.48
C GLN A 343 0.23 -41.84 27.57
N TRP A 344 0.13 -43.10 28.01
CA TRP A 344 -0.74 -43.51 29.12
C TRP A 344 -0.10 -43.16 30.47
N ILE A 345 -0.96 -42.80 31.41
CA ILE A 345 -0.62 -42.32 32.76
C ILE A 345 -1.47 -43.13 33.76
N LYS A 346 -0.84 -43.70 34.81
CA LYS A 346 -1.46 -44.42 35.92
C LYS A 346 -1.24 -43.63 37.22
N GLY A 347 -2.30 -43.18 37.88
CA GLY A 347 -2.21 -42.46 39.14
C GLY A 347 -1.31 -41.23 39.10
N GLY A 348 -1.29 -40.53 37.95
CA GLY A 348 -0.42 -39.36 37.73
C GLY A 348 1.01 -39.65 37.25
N ASN A 349 1.40 -40.93 37.16
CA ASN A 349 2.72 -41.35 36.71
C ASN A 349 2.69 -41.90 35.28
N ILE A 350 3.68 -41.58 34.49
CA ILE A 350 3.83 -42.11 33.12
C ILE A 350 4.03 -43.61 33.16
N ILE A 351 3.35 -44.35 32.28
CA ILE A 351 3.58 -45.77 32.05
C ILE A 351 4.63 -45.90 30.95
N PRO A 352 5.86 -46.35 31.24
CA PRO A 352 6.90 -46.44 30.22
C PRO A 352 6.50 -47.38 29.07
N GLY A 353 6.68 -46.91 27.81
CA GLY A 353 6.35 -47.71 26.64
C GLY A 353 4.87 -47.84 26.28
N ALA A 354 3.96 -47.27 27.06
CA ALA A 354 2.53 -47.23 26.74
C ALA A 354 2.22 -46.02 25.85
N ASN A 355 2.55 -46.13 24.56
CA ASN A 355 2.51 -45.04 23.57
C ASN A 355 1.61 -45.35 22.35
N SER A 356 0.63 -46.25 22.55
CA SER A 356 -0.38 -46.61 21.55
C SER A 356 -1.76 -46.07 21.92
N GLU A 357 -2.69 -46.11 20.97
CA GLU A 357 -4.12 -45.86 21.20
C GLU A 357 -4.78 -46.84 22.16
N GLU A 358 -4.11 -47.96 22.43
CA GLU A 358 -4.55 -49.02 23.33
C GLU A 358 -3.51 -49.24 24.43
N LEU A 359 -3.99 -49.34 25.68
CA LEU A 359 -3.23 -49.83 26.84
C LEU A 359 -3.78 -51.17 27.28
N THR A 360 -2.96 -52.21 27.19
CA THR A 360 -3.30 -53.54 27.66
C THR A 360 -2.53 -53.86 28.95
N ILE A 361 -3.24 -54.24 30.02
CA ILE A 361 -2.70 -54.66 31.29
C ILE A 361 -2.96 -56.17 31.37
N PHE A 362 -1.90 -56.95 31.19
CA PHE A 362 -1.96 -58.40 31.33
C PHE A 362 -1.84 -58.78 32.80
N ASP A 363 -2.49 -59.87 33.21
CA ASP A 363 -2.40 -60.44 34.56
C ASP A 363 -2.70 -59.36 35.63
N ALA A 364 -3.85 -58.69 35.45
CA ALA A 364 -4.25 -57.55 36.28
C ALA A 364 -4.39 -57.97 37.75
N ASN A 365 -3.84 -57.17 38.64
CA ASN A 365 -3.84 -57.44 40.07
C ASN A 365 -4.22 -56.16 40.87
N ILE A 366 -4.42 -56.33 42.21
CA ILE A 366 -4.86 -55.22 43.08
C ILE A 366 -3.96 -53.97 42.98
N LYS A 367 -2.66 -54.11 42.69
CA LYS A 367 -1.75 -52.96 42.56
C LYS A 367 -2.01 -52.18 41.26
N ASP A 368 -2.80 -52.75 40.35
CA ASP A 368 -3.18 -52.08 39.12
C ASP A 368 -4.48 -51.30 39.27
N MET A 369 -5.18 -51.44 40.39
CA MET A 369 -6.35 -50.59 40.71
C MET A 369 -5.92 -49.15 40.86
N CYS A 370 -6.26 -48.34 39.86
CA CYS A 370 -5.92 -46.92 39.82
C CYS A 370 -6.76 -46.19 38.76
N GLU A 371 -6.64 -44.90 38.72
CA GLU A 371 -7.11 -44.07 37.60
C GLU A 371 -6.08 -44.10 36.48
N TYR A 372 -6.57 -44.23 35.25
CA TYR A 372 -5.79 -44.21 34.03
C TYR A 372 -6.30 -43.10 33.12
N ARG A 373 -5.40 -42.39 32.46
CA ARG A 373 -5.70 -41.45 31.38
C ARG A 373 -4.62 -41.55 30.33
N VAL A 374 -4.90 -41.01 29.14
CA VAL A 374 -3.93 -40.92 28.06
C VAL A 374 -3.79 -39.46 27.61
N THR A 375 -2.56 -39.01 27.51
CA THR A 375 -2.20 -37.74 26.84
C THR A 375 -1.94 -38.07 25.38
N ILE A 376 -2.65 -37.36 24.49
CA ILE A 376 -2.55 -37.51 23.03
C ILE A 376 -2.00 -36.19 22.48
N SER A 377 -0.90 -36.24 21.75
CA SER A 377 -0.29 -35.02 21.19
C SER A 377 -0.01 -35.18 19.71
N ASN A 378 0.02 -34.02 19.01
CA ASN A 378 0.59 -33.84 17.70
C ASN A 378 1.71 -32.82 17.80
N GLY A 379 2.35 -32.39 16.67
CA GLY A 379 3.41 -31.42 16.69
C GLY A 379 3.03 -30.00 17.20
N CYS A 380 1.74 -29.76 17.45
CA CYS A 380 1.20 -28.46 17.85
C CYS A 380 0.65 -28.38 19.27
N GLY A 381 0.43 -29.51 19.93
CA GLY A 381 -0.07 -29.53 21.30
C GLY A 381 -0.65 -30.87 21.70
N PHE A 382 -1.33 -30.91 22.82
CA PHE A 382 -1.88 -32.14 23.40
C PHE A 382 -3.27 -31.93 23.96
N ILE A 383 -3.96 -33.08 24.16
CA ILE A 383 -5.23 -33.21 24.89
C ILE A 383 -5.15 -34.43 25.79
N ASP A 384 -5.70 -34.34 27.00
CA ASP A 384 -5.84 -35.46 27.92
C ASP A 384 -7.22 -36.08 27.77
N SER A 385 -7.30 -37.41 27.86
CA SER A 385 -8.57 -38.11 28.00
C SER A 385 -9.20 -37.87 29.35
N ASN A 386 -10.48 -38.25 29.51
CA ASN A 386 -11.10 -38.45 30.80
C ASN A 386 -10.30 -39.50 31.58
N ALA A 387 -10.23 -39.34 32.90
CA ALA A 387 -9.71 -40.35 33.78
C ALA A 387 -10.72 -41.51 33.87
N VAL A 388 -10.23 -42.75 33.81
CA VAL A 388 -11.01 -43.97 33.90
C VAL A 388 -10.40 -44.90 34.94
N SER A 389 -11.23 -45.67 35.63
CA SER A 389 -10.80 -46.56 36.74
C SER A 389 -10.63 -47.99 36.28
N LEU A 390 -9.60 -48.65 36.79
CA LEU A 390 -9.49 -50.10 36.77
C LEU A 390 -9.88 -50.65 38.16
N ILE A 391 -10.84 -51.53 38.18
CA ILE A 391 -11.26 -52.31 39.36
C ILE A 391 -10.86 -53.74 39.10
N VAL A 392 -10.10 -54.35 40.02
CA VAL A 392 -9.72 -55.77 39.99
C VAL A 392 -10.42 -56.49 41.11
N GLU A 393 -11.27 -57.43 40.77
CA GLU A 393 -11.97 -58.23 41.71
C GLU A 393 -11.26 -59.60 41.92
N ARG A 394 -11.28 -60.06 43.12
CA ARG A 394 -10.86 -61.46 43.48
C ARG A 394 -12.07 -62.37 43.61
N PRO A 395 -11.91 -63.65 43.39
CA PRO A 395 -12.88 -64.65 43.89
C PRO A 395 -13.12 -64.42 45.39
N PRO A 396 -14.31 -64.72 45.91
CA PRO A 396 -14.57 -64.61 47.33
C PRO A 396 -13.52 -65.38 48.14
N GLY A 397 -13.02 -64.76 49.23
CA GLY A 397 -12.05 -65.38 50.13
C GLY A 397 -12.60 -66.66 50.85
N ASP A 398 -11.83 -67.18 51.81
CA ASP A 398 -12.24 -68.34 52.58
C ASP A 398 -13.61 -68.15 53.20
N VAL A 399 -14.44 -69.15 53.04
CA VAL A 399 -15.82 -69.17 53.53
C VAL A 399 -15.88 -70.04 54.74
N GLU A 400 -16.25 -69.50 55.85
CA GLU A 400 -16.51 -70.21 57.08
C GLU A 400 -17.96 -69.96 57.47
N ILE A 401 -18.61 -71.01 57.96
CA ILE A 401 -19.96 -70.93 58.51
C ILE A 401 -19.94 -71.43 59.94
N GLU A 402 -20.79 -70.85 60.75
CA GLU A 402 -20.95 -71.30 62.14
C GLU A 402 -22.43 -71.64 62.50
N PRO A 403 -22.65 -72.54 63.38
CA PRO A 403 -21.65 -73.40 64.09
C PRO A 403 -21.10 -74.52 63.16
N ASP A 404 -19.86 -74.98 63.38
CA ASP A 404 -19.26 -76.11 62.63
C ASP A 404 -20.00 -77.40 62.84
N CYS A 405 -20.62 -77.55 64.02
CA CYS A 405 -21.46 -78.66 64.36
C CYS A 405 -22.57 -78.15 65.29
N LEU A 406 -23.78 -78.64 65.05
CA LEU A 406 -24.97 -78.36 65.87
C LEU A 406 -25.75 -79.60 66.18
N ILE A 407 -25.96 -79.85 67.48
CA ILE A 407 -26.93 -80.85 67.96
C ILE A 407 -28.11 -80.09 68.54
N ALA A 408 -29.28 -80.25 68.01
CA ALA A 408 -30.45 -79.45 68.38
C ALA A 408 -31.66 -80.39 68.63
N ASP A 409 -32.58 -79.96 69.52
CA ASP A 409 -33.86 -80.66 69.76
C ASP A 409 -34.84 -80.37 68.60
N ALA A 410 -35.66 -81.36 68.31
CA ALA A 410 -36.71 -81.20 67.30
C ALA A 410 -37.67 -80.09 67.73
N GLY A 411 -37.91 -79.11 66.80
CA GLY A 411 -38.81 -77.97 67.04
C GLY A 411 -38.16 -76.64 67.42
N GLU A 412 -36.87 -76.62 67.78
CA GLU A 412 -36.14 -75.33 68.02
C GLU A 412 -35.63 -74.75 66.73
N THR A 413 -35.94 -73.49 66.50
CA THR A 413 -35.40 -72.80 65.31
C THR A 413 -33.88 -72.61 65.43
N LEU A 414 -33.15 -73.03 64.40
CA LEU A 414 -31.72 -72.97 64.36
C LEU A 414 -31.24 -72.23 63.09
N ALA A 415 -29.99 -71.75 63.11
CA ALA A 415 -29.41 -71.06 61.98
C ALA A 415 -27.94 -71.45 61.79
N PHE A 416 -27.55 -71.60 60.56
CA PHE A 416 -26.16 -71.50 60.13
C PHE A 416 -25.90 -70.10 59.57
N ILE A 417 -24.84 -69.50 60.01
CA ILE A 417 -24.51 -68.14 59.58
C ILE A 417 -23.08 -68.06 58.96
N LEU A 418 -22.91 -67.25 58.02
CA LEU A 418 -21.57 -66.94 57.50
C LEU A 418 -20.74 -66.23 58.59
N LYS A 419 -19.62 -66.88 58.95
CA LYS A 419 -18.68 -66.27 59.92
C LYS A 419 -17.84 -65.23 59.28
N GLY A 420 -17.90 -63.99 59.81
CA GLY A 420 -17.24 -62.83 59.23
C GLY A 420 -17.92 -62.29 57.96
N THR A 421 -17.24 -61.54 57.18
CA THR A 421 -17.70 -61.03 55.86
C THR A 421 -16.94 -61.77 54.78
N ALA A 422 -17.63 -62.55 53.96
CA ALA A 422 -17.04 -63.02 52.70
C ALA A 422 -16.81 -61.77 51.81
N VAL A 423 -15.64 -61.24 51.91
CA VAL A 423 -15.25 -60.00 51.12
C VAL A 423 -15.47 -60.31 49.67
N GLU A 424 -16.19 -59.39 49.00
CA GLU A 424 -16.48 -59.44 47.56
C GLU A 424 -17.53 -60.48 47.11
N ALA A 425 -18.26 -61.14 48.05
CA ALA A 425 -19.38 -62.05 47.68
C ALA A 425 -20.58 -61.22 47.17
N ASN A 426 -21.15 -61.61 46.02
CA ASN A 426 -22.36 -61.04 45.42
C ASN A 426 -23.56 -62.01 45.47
N SER A 427 -23.31 -63.27 45.66
CA SER A 427 -24.37 -64.28 45.73
C SER A 427 -24.03 -65.43 46.70
N TYR A 428 -25.03 -66.02 47.24
CA TYR A 428 -24.99 -67.11 48.25
C TYR A 428 -25.84 -68.25 47.76
N GLN A 429 -25.45 -69.50 48.09
CA GLN A 429 -26.25 -70.70 47.85
C GLN A 429 -25.93 -71.76 48.84
N TRP A 430 -26.96 -72.23 49.60
CA TRP A 430 -26.84 -73.30 50.55
C TRP A 430 -27.07 -74.64 49.87
N GLU A 431 -26.36 -75.67 50.32
CA GLU A 431 -26.51 -77.05 49.92
C GLU A 431 -26.60 -77.96 51.19
N LYS A 432 -27.40 -78.99 51.12
CA LYS A 432 -27.53 -80.00 52.13
C LYS A 432 -27.13 -81.39 51.57
N ASN A 433 -26.13 -82.02 52.17
CA ASN A 433 -25.58 -83.28 51.71
C ASN A 433 -25.13 -83.28 50.23
N GLY A 434 -24.73 -82.06 49.73
CA GLY A 434 -24.30 -81.87 48.35
C GLY A 434 -25.42 -81.51 47.39
N GLU A 435 -26.68 -81.45 47.83
CA GLU A 435 -27.83 -81.01 47.02
C GLU A 435 -28.17 -79.53 47.35
N ILE A 436 -28.44 -78.74 46.31
CA ILE A 436 -28.83 -77.33 46.46
C ILE A 436 -30.16 -77.25 47.21
N ILE A 437 -30.23 -76.37 48.21
CA ILE A 437 -31.47 -76.00 48.87
C ILE A 437 -32.11 -74.87 48.09
N PRO A 438 -33.20 -75.06 47.35
CA PRO A 438 -33.79 -74.05 46.49
C PRO A 438 -34.31 -72.87 47.30
N GLY A 439 -33.93 -71.63 46.82
CA GLY A 439 -34.35 -70.35 47.45
C GLY A 439 -33.52 -69.91 48.63
N GLU A 440 -32.57 -70.66 49.08
CA GLU A 440 -31.69 -70.32 50.21
C GLU A 440 -30.44 -69.62 49.65
N VAL A 441 -30.59 -68.27 49.42
CA VAL A 441 -29.61 -67.36 48.75
C VAL A 441 -29.15 -66.22 49.68
N SER A 442 -29.27 -66.43 50.98
CA SER A 442 -28.88 -65.50 52.03
C SER A 442 -27.57 -65.92 52.70
N PRO A 443 -26.81 -64.97 53.33
CA PRO A 443 -25.61 -65.32 54.07
C PRO A 443 -25.88 -66.17 55.30
N SER A 444 -27.14 -66.37 55.66
CA SER A 444 -27.58 -67.23 56.75
C SER A 444 -28.68 -68.20 56.27
N LEU A 445 -28.63 -69.44 56.76
CA LEU A 445 -29.68 -70.44 56.58
C LEU A 445 -30.42 -70.63 57.88
N ILE A 446 -31.71 -70.34 57.87
CA ILE A 446 -32.60 -70.53 59.02
C ILE A 446 -33.41 -71.78 58.78
N ILE A 447 -33.39 -72.74 59.74
CA ILE A 447 -34.17 -73.98 59.72
C ILE A 447 -35.21 -73.90 60.86
N PRO A 448 -36.46 -73.49 60.52
CA PRO A 448 -37.52 -73.39 61.52
C PRO A 448 -38.10 -74.80 61.80
N ASN A 449 -38.36 -75.12 63.05
CA ASN A 449 -38.93 -76.38 63.49
C ASN A 449 -38.19 -77.61 62.92
N PRO A 450 -36.89 -77.73 63.16
CA PRO A 450 -36.08 -78.77 62.59
C PRO A 450 -36.62 -80.19 63.01
N ARG A 451 -36.51 -81.13 62.09
CA ARG A 451 -36.91 -82.51 62.23
C ARG A 451 -35.70 -83.44 62.09
N PRO A 452 -35.73 -84.67 62.57
CA PRO A 452 -34.63 -85.60 62.33
C PRO A 452 -34.23 -85.78 60.90
N SER A 453 -35.17 -85.58 59.91
CA SER A 453 -34.92 -85.55 58.48
C SER A 453 -34.07 -84.35 58.02
N ASP A 454 -33.94 -83.28 58.84
CA ASP A 454 -33.10 -82.13 58.54
C ASP A 454 -31.66 -82.36 58.97
N SER A 455 -31.38 -83.45 59.70
CA SER A 455 -29.99 -83.83 59.94
C SER A 455 -29.20 -84.03 58.64
N GLY A 456 -27.96 -83.57 58.64
CA GLY A 456 -27.12 -83.68 57.44
C GLY A 456 -25.95 -82.67 57.46
N GLY A 457 -25.18 -82.73 56.42
CA GLY A 457 -24.06 -81.80 56.22
C GLY A 457 -24.52 -80.60 55.41
N TYR A 458 -24.31 -79.41 55.94
CA TYR A 458 -24.66 -78.10 55.28
C TYR A 458 -23.40 -77.36 54.82
N ARG A 459 -23.50 -76.74 53.71
CA ARG A 459 -22.41 -75.97 53.16
C ARG A 459 -22.96 -74.76 52.47
N LEU A 460 -22.21 -73.61 52.57
CA LEU A 460 -22.48 -72.37 51.85
C LEU A 460 -21.50 -72.26 50.73
N THR A 461 -22.01 -71.98 49.52
CA THR A 461 -21.25 -71.50 48.40
C THR A 461 -21.46 -69.99 48.30
N VAL A 462 -20.40 -69.24 48.28
CA VAL A 462 -20.39 -67.77 47.97
C VAL A 462 -19.76 -67.57 46.63
N SER A 463 -20.29 -66.63 45.83
CA SER A 463 -19.75 -66.36 44.52
C SER A 463 -19.83 -64.86 44.19
N ASN A 464 -18.93 -64.40 43.29
CA ASN A 464 -19.01 -63.16 42.60
C ASN A 464 -18.76 -63.38 41.11
N GLY A 465 -18.58 -62.23 40.28
CA GLY A 465 -18.30 -62.36 38.86
C GLY A 465 -16.98 -63.05 38.52
N CYS A 466 -16.10 -63.24 39.49
CA CYS A 466 -14.75 -63.80 39.30
C CYS A 466 -14.56 -65.26 39.83
N GLY A 467 -15.54 -65.81 40.46
CA GLY A 467 -15.48 -67.22 40.94
C GLY A 467 -16.34 -67.49 42.12
N SER A 468 -16.19 -68.70 42.65
CA SER A 468 -16.92 -69.16 43.84
C SER A 468 -15.99 -69.88 44.81
N ASN A 469 -16.32 -69.80 46.10
CA ASN A 469 -15.68 -70.58 47.16
C ASN A 469 -16.74 -71.21 48.03
N LYS A 470 -16.40 -72.39 48.60
CA LYS A 470 -17.32 -73.18 49.44
C LYS A 470 -16.79 -73.23 50.87
N SER A 471 -17.72 -73.19 51.83
CA SER A 471 -17.41 -73.47 53.22
C SER A 471 -17.02 -74.92 53.44
N LYS A 472 -16.33 -75.12 54.52
CA LYS A 472 -16.30 -76.49 55.07
C LYS A 472 -17.74 -76.95 55.37
N MET A 473 -17.91 -78.24 55.47
CA MET A 473 -19.23 -78.86 55.82
C MET A 473 -19.48 -78.70 57.32
N SER A 474 -20.62 -78.09 57.65
CA SER A 474 -21.14 -78.04 59.00
C SER A 474 -22.16 -79.15 59.19
N VAL A 475 -22.14 -79.83 60.27
CA VAL A 475 -23.00 -80.99 60.52
C VAL A 475 -24.15 -80.65 61.49
N LEU A 476 -25.40 -80.87 61.05
CA LEU A 476 -26.59 -80.79 61.90
C LEU A 476 -27.04 -82.19 62.29
N ARG A 477 -27.28 -82.37 63.58
CA ARG A 477 -27.95 -83.54 64.10
C ARG A 477 -29.18 -83.10 64.92
N VAL A 478 -30.33 -83.39 64.40
CA VAL A 478 -31.59 -83.12 65.13
C VAL A 478 -32.00 -84.39 65.83
N VAL A 479 -32.25 -84.26 67.13
CA VAL A 479 -32.63 -85.37 68.03
C VAL A 479 -33.94 -85.07 68.78
N GLU A 480 -34.62 -86.09 69.34
CA GLU A 480 -35.84 -85.82 70.10
C GLU A 480 -35.56 -85.27 71.49
N ASP A 481 -34.41 -85.54 72.03
CA ASP A 481 -33.94 -85.04 73.33
C ASP A 481 -32.39 -84.94 73.30
N SER A 482 -31.82 -83.75 73.18
CA SER A 482 -30.40 -83.50 73.06
C SER A 482 -29.61 -83.71 74.35
N THR A 483 -30.30 -83.75 75.53
CA THR A 483 -29.68 -84.05 76.83
C THR A 483 -29.23 -85.47 76.98
N LYS A 484 -29.73 -86.37 76.10
CA LYS A 484 -29.43 -87.81 76.11
C LYS A 484 -28.38 -88.22 75.07
N VAL A 485 -27.81 -87.31 74.35
CA VAL A 485 -26.86 -87.62 73.27
C VAL A 485 -25.46 -87.25 73.71
N ASP A 486 -24.56 -88.21 73.83
CA ASP A 486 -23.16 -87.99 73.95
C ASP A 486 -22.56 -87.48 72.59
N PRO A 487 -22.07 -86.25 72.48
CA PRO A 487 -21.55 -85.75 71.21
C PRO A 487 -20.31 -86.49 70.70
N CYS A 488 -19.66 -87.30 71.56
CA CYS A 488 -18.40 -88.01 71.28
C CYS A 488 -18.54 -89.57 71.14
N LEU A 489 -19.77 -90.04 70.97
CA LEU A 489 -19.97 -91.49 70.70
C LEU A 489 -19.35 -92.01 69.39
N ASN A 490 -18.96 -91.11 68.50
CA ASN A 490 -18.12 -91.35 67.34
C ASN A 490 -16.92 -90.36 67.32
N PRO A 491 -15.70 -90.81 67.71
CA PRO A 491 -14.51 -89.92 67.81
C PRO A 491 -14.07 -89.26 66.50
N GLN A 492 -14.64 -89.70 65.39
CA GLN A 492 -14.38 -89.04 64.05
C GLN A 492 -15.48 -88.06 63.65
N SER A 493 -16.43 -87.77 64.51
CA SER A 493 -17.49 -86.81 64.25
C SER A 493 -16.93 -85.43 64.37
N PRO A 494 -17.19 -84.53 63.41
CA PRO A 494 -16.79 -83.10 63.51
C PRO A 494 -17.28 -82.43 64.78
N CYS A 495 -18.34 -82.95 65.41
CA CYS A 495 -18.93 -82.49 66.67
C CYS A 495 -18.09 -82.81 67.94
N CYS A 496 -17.10 -83.69 67.84
CA CYS A 496 -16.24 -84.03 68.95
C CYS A 496 -15.03 -83.15 69.18
N ASN A 497 -14.67 -82.30 68.21
CA ASN A 497 -13.45 -81.43 68.27
C ASN A 497 -13.75 -79.93 68.52
N SER A 498 -14.97 -79.62 68.92
CA SER A 498 -15.37 -78.25 69.25
C SER A 498 -15.55 -78.12 70.78
N SER A 499 -14.46 -78.21 71.52
CA SER A 499 -14.37 -77.73 72.89
C SER A 499 -13.18 -76.86 73.11
#